data_21a056f5d519357c5d71662bb41be998
#
_entry.id   21a056f5d519357c5d71662bb41be998
#
_cell.length_a   1.000
_cell.length_b   1.000
_cell.length_c   1.000
_cell.angle_alpha   90.00
_cell.angle_beta   90.00
_cell.angle_gamma   90.00
#
_symmetry.space_group_name_H-M   'P 1'
#
loop_
_entity.id
_entity.type
_entity.pdbx_description
1 polymer ?
#
loop_
_entity_poly.entity_id
_entity_poly.type
_entity_poly.pdbx_seq_one_letter_code
_entity_poly.pdbx_strand_id
1 'polypeptide(L)'
;MKKFKLKLYNQIILGLILGAIFGGIFHIDKNKIEVVFLEKEQQTSETVKFDIVEFIIEEKKEIIKEQNKVIQRFNQLSQAEKQKLLLVTREKSFSNIQEIKKAGTIATQIKPIGTIFINLLNMIAIPLVLASLIVGVASLGNIKKLARIGGKTIGIYILTTAVAISIGLILGNLIQPGKQLNQQTREELVSAYQAEVAQRVQTKIEFNLIDQIVNLVPRNIFKAMVDAQMLQIVFFALMVGLALTMLSQSKSEPVIKFFDGFSDAMIKLVDLIMKIAPIGVFALISATVAEFGFEILGTLFWYIFTVLSGLLIHTIFVYGGLIKFFGQFSPKIFFKGIRRAQLVAFTTSSSAATLPVNMECCEENLGISKSITSFILPLGATINMDGTALYQGVAAIFISQVFGMDLSFGDQLVIIFTAVLASIGTAPVPGVGIIMLLIILKSVHIPEIGIALILGVDRILDMCRTVTNITGDAAVSLVIAQSEKQIHKIDLSEA
;
A
#
# COMPACT_ATOMS: atom_id res chain seq x y z
N MET A 1 -18.32 28.90 21.92
CA MET A 1 -18.54 27.93 20.83
C MET A 1 -17.37 26.97 20.80
N LYS A 2 -17.54 25.70 21.25
CA LYS A 2 -16.52 24.65 21.09
C LYS A 2 -16.38 24.39 19.59
N LYS A 3 -15.23 24.75 18.99
CA LYS A 3 -14.90 24.38 17.62
C LYS A 3 -14.87 22.85 17.55
N PHE A 4 -15.86 22.23 16.91
CA PHE A 4 -15.88 20.83 16.55
C PHE A 4 -14.70 20.59 15.58
N LYS A 5 -13.52 20.25 16.10
CA LYS A 5 -12.41 19.79 15.25
C LYS A 5 -12.73 18.35 14.83
N LEU A 6 -13.18 18.18 13.60
CA LEU A 6 -13.31 16.85 12.98
C LEU A 6 -11.95 16.12 13.10
N LYS A 7 -11.99 14.88 13.55
CA LYS A 7 -10.79 14.02 13.56
C LYS A 7 -10.27 13.83 12.11
N LEU A 8 -8.97 13.65 11.94
CA LEU A 8 -8.33 13.57 10.63
C LEU A 8 -8.98 12.53 9.70
N TYR A 9 -9.35 11.37 10.23
CA TYR A 9 -10.02 10.33 9.43
C TYR A 9 -11.38 10.78 8.88
N ASN A 10 -12.18 11.52 9.66
CA ASN A 10 -13.43 12.09 9.18
C ASN A 10 -13.19 13.12 8.07
N GLN A 11 -12.09 13.89 8.16
CA GLN A 11 -11.71 14.84 7.11
C GLN A 11 -11.30 14.11 5.83
N ILE A 12 -10.59 12.98 5.91
CA ILE A 12 -10.20 12.17 4.74
C ILE A 12 -11.44 11.56 4.07
N ILE A 13 -12.36 10.97 4.85
CA ILE A 13 -13.63 10.45 4.32
C ILE A 13 -14.47 11.56 3.68
N LEU A 14 -14.52 12.72 4.34
CA LEU A 14 -15.19 13.89 3.77
C LEU A 14 -14.53 14.34 2.47
N GLY A 15 -13.21 14.35 2.42
CA GLY A 15 -12.42 14.63 1.21
C GLY A 15 -12.75 13.66 0.07
N LEU A 16 -12.88 12.36 0.37
CA LEU A 16 -13.29 11.35 -0.61
C LEU A 16 -14.71 11.61 -1.14
N ILE A 17 -15.69 11.80 -0.24
CA ILE A 17 -17.09 12.01 -0.62
C ILE A 17 -17.22 13.29 -1.46
N LEU A 18 -16.65 14.41 -0.97
CA LEU A 18 -16.67 15.68 -1.69
C LEU A 18 -15.93 15.60 -3.01
N GLY A 19 -14.80 14.90 -3.05
CA GLY A 19 -14.04 14.64 -4.27
C GLY A 19 -14.84 13.84 -5.29
N ALA A 20 -15.54 12.80 -4.87
CA ALA A 20 -16.41 12.01 -5.73
C ALA A 20 -17.56 12.86 -6.31
N ILE A 21 -18.24 13.66 -5.48
CA ILE A 21 -19.32 14.56 -5.93
C ILE A 21 -18.75 15.59 -6.91
N PHE A 22 -17.63 16.23 -6.57
CA PHE A 22 -17.01 17.25 -7.41
C PHE A 22 -16.55 16.66 -8.76
N GLY A 23 -15.91 15.50 -8.76
CA GLY A 23 -15.54 14.79 -9.99
C GLY A 23 -16.73 14.40 -10.84
N GLY A 24 -17.85 14.00 -10.23
CA GLY A 24 -19.09 13.69 -10.94
C GLY A 24 -19.75 14.91 -11.56
N ILE A 25 -19.71 16.07 -10.88
CA ILE A 25 -20.24 17.34 -11.43
C ILE A 25 -19.38 17.83 -12.60
N PHE A 26 -18.06 17.77 -12.45
CA PHE A 26 -17.08 18.23 -13.45
C PHE A 26 -16.47 17.06 -14.23
N HIS A 27 -17.30 16.07 -14.63
CA HIS A 27 -16.84 14.94 -15.41
C HIS A 27 -16.39 15.35 -16.81
N ILE A 28 -15.50 14.55 -17.40
CA ILE A 28 -15.04 14.79 -18.76
C ILE A 28 -16.19 14.50 -19.74
N ASP A 29 -16.46 15.47 -20.62
CA ASP A 29 -17.40 15.29 -21.71
C ASP A 29 -16.79 14.32 -22.73
N LYS A 30 -17.43 13.16 -22.90
CA LYS A 30 -16.96 12.10 -23.84
C LYS A 30 -16.97 12.55 -25.31
N ASN A 31 -17.62 13.67 -25.60
CA ASN A 31 -17.69 14.24 -26.94
C ASN A 31 -16.72 15.43 -27.14
N LYS A 32 -15.73 15.59 -26.25
CA LYS A 32 -14.71 16.63 -26.38
C LYS A 32 -13.32 16.04 -26.33
N ILE A 33 -12.47 16.50 -27.25
CA ILE A 33 -11.03 16.23 -27.25
C ILE A 33 -10.25 17.54 -27.19
N GLU A 34 -9.08 17.49 -26.59
CA GLU A 34 -8.08 18.55 -26.66
C GLU A 34 -7.04 18.11 -27.67
N VAL A 35 -6.90 18.89 -28.75
CA VAL A 35 -5.90 18.65 -29.80
C VAL A 35 -4.76 19.63 -29.61
N VAL A 36 -3.56 19.12 -29.43
CA VAL A 36 -2.32 19.89 -29.32
C VAL A 36 -1.60 19.82 -30.67
N PHE A 37 -1.38 20.97 -31.30
CA PHE A 37 -0.80 21.05 -32.62
C PHE A 37 0.20 22.21 -32.73
N LEU A 38 1.04 22.19 -33.77
CA LEU A 38 1.97 23.28 -34.04
C LEU A 38 1.35 24.27 -35.01
N GLU A 39 1.21 25.51 -34.57
CA GLU A 39 0.81 26.63 -35.39
C GLU A 39 1.93 27.65 -35.40
N LYS A 40 2.50 27.95 -36.59
CA LYS A 40 3.64 28.88 -36.76
C LYS A 40 4.81 28.59 -35.78
N GLU A 41 5.16 27.31 -35.64
CA GLU A 41 6.21 26.80 -34.73
C GLU A 41 5.92 26.94 -33.25
N GLN A 42 4.74 27.42 -32.86
CA GLN A 42 4.31 27.47 -31.44
C GLN A 42 3.33 26.33 -31.15
N GLN A 43 3.51 25.70 -30.01
CA GLN A 43 2.59 24.67 -29.53
C GLN A 43 1.31 25.32 -29.05
N THR A 44 0.20 24.99 -29.69
CA THR A 44 -1.14 25.50 -29.38
C THR A 44 -2.04 24.32 -29.02
N SER A 45 -2.94 24.50 -28.08
CA SER A 45 -3.96 23.49 -27.75
C SER A 45 -5.37 24.06 -27.94
N GLU A 46 -6.25 23.25 -28.49
CA GLU A 46 -7.65 23.64 -28.67
C GLU A 46 -8.58 22.49 -28.25
N THR A 47 -9.62 22.82 -27.49
CA THR A 47 -10.67 21.87 -27.13
C THR A 47 -11.80 21.91 -28.14
N VAL A 48 -12.05 20.76 -28.77
CA VAL A 48 -13.06 20.63 -29.83
C VAL A 48 -14.12 19.63 -29.43
N LYS A 49 -15.38 20.00 -29.70
CA LYS A 49 -16.53 19.10 -29.59
C LYS A 49 -16.67 18.30 -30.88
N PHE A 50 -16.96 17.02 -30.77
CA PHE A 50 -17.14 16.14 -31.92
C PHE A 50 -18.23 15.11 -31.70
N ASP A 51 -18.90 14.74 -32.78
CA ASP A 51 -19.74 13.55 -32.86
C ASP A 51 -19.00 12.47 -33.64
N ILE A 52 -18.16 12.90 -34.58
CA ILE A 52 -17.35 12.06 -35.47
C ILE A 52 -16.00 12.75 -35.66
N VAL A 53 -14.93 11.97 -35.59
CA VAL A 53 -13.57 12.41 -35.98
C VAL A 53 -13.12 11.58 -37.14
N GLU A 54 -12.61 12.26 -38.19
CA GLU A 54 -12.06 11.64 -39.38
C GLU A 54 -10.53 11.77 -39.33
N PHE A 55 -9.86 10.64 -39.41
CA PHE A 55 -8.42 10.54 -39.61
C PHE A 55 -8.16 10.38 -41.09
N ILE A 56 -7.46 11.33 -41.69
CA ILE A 56 -7.10 11.28 -43.11
C ILE A 56 -5.58 11.22 -43.22
N ILE A 57 -5.06 10.10 -43.75
CA ILE A 57 -3.65 9.86 -43.97
C ILE A 57 -3.49 9.34 -45.41
N GLU A 58 -2.81 10.08 -46.30
CA GLU A 58 -2.52 9.70 -47.70
C GLU A 58 -3.77 9.14 -48.42
N GLU A 59 -4.87 9.87 -48.45
CA GLU A 59 -6.17 9.51 -49.06
C GLU A 59 -6.96 8.40 -48.35
N LYS A 60 -6.43 7.75 -47.31
CA LYS A 60 -7.20 6.83 -46.46
C LYS A 60 -7.94 7.60 -45.41
N LYS A 61 -9.26 7.40 -45.36
CA LYS A 61 -10.16 8.03 -44.41
C LYS A 61 -10.66 6.98 -43.41
N GLU A 62 -10.42 7.22 -42.13
CA GLU A 62 -10.92 6.41 -41.04
C GLU A 62 -11.83 7.26 -40.18
N ILE A 63 -13.04 6.76 -39.82
CA ILE A 63 -14.05 7.48 -39.07
C ILE A 63 -14.17 6.88 -37.67
N ILE A 64 -13.96 7.69 -36.65
CA ILE A 64 -13.99 7.26 -35.25
C ILE A 64 -15.02 8.13 -34.50
N LYS A 65 -15.89 7.48 -33.69
CA LYS A 65 -16.97 8.14 -32.94
C LYS A 65 -16.69 8.22 -31.45
N GLU A 66 -15.77 7.44 -30.93
CA GLU A 66 -15.50 7.34 -29.49
C GLU A 66 -14.20 8.04 -29.14
N GLN A 67 -14.23 8.92 -28.13
CA GLN A 67 -13.10 9.71 -27.63
C GLN A 67 -11.85 8.86 -27.39
N ASN A 68 -12.00 7.72 -26.69
CA ASN A 68 -10.87 6.87 -26.36
C ASN A 68 -10.26 6.21 -27.60
N LYS A 69 -11.08 5.79 -28.57
CA LYS A 69 -10.60 5.23 -29.84
C LYS A 69 -9.86 6.26 -30.67
N VAL A 70 -10.29 7.52 -30.64
CA VAL A 70 -9.56 8.64 -31.30
C VAL A 70 -8.16 8.78 -30.71
N ILE A 71 -8.06 8.83 -29.38
CA ILE A 71 -6.78 8.97 -28.69
C ILE A 71 -5.89 7.74 -28.92
N GLN A 72 -6.46 6.55 -28.79
CA GLN A 72 -5.74 5.28 -28.99
C GLN A 72 -5.21 5.18 -30.41
N ARG A 73 -6.03 5.48 -31.42
CA ARG A 73 -5.63 5.45 -32.83
C ARG A 73 -4.50 6.41 -33.11
N PHE A 74 -4.57 7.64 -32.59
CA PHE A 74 -3.50 8.61 -32.71
C PHE A 74 -2.18 8.12 -32.11
N ASN A 75 -2.24 7.50 -30.93
CA ASN A 75 -1.05 6.98 -30.24
C ASN A 75 -0.40 5.79 -30.99
N GLN A 76 -1.18 5.02 -31.74
CA GLN A 76 -0.72 3.89 -32.55
C GLN A 76 -0.04 4.33 -33.85
N LEU A 77 -0.20 5.58 -34.28
CA LEU A 77 0.41 6.10 -35.51
C LEU A 77 1.93 6.24 -35.30
N SER A 78 2.66 5.85 -36.35
CA SER A 78 4.10 6.15 -36.46
C SER A 78 4.36 7.66 -36.57
N GLN A 79 5.57 8.11 -36.31
CA GLN A 79 5.94 9.52 -36.41
C GLN A 79 5.71 10.07 -37.83
N ALA A 80 5.98 9.25 -38.87
CA ALA A 80 5.75 9.62 -40.26
C ALA A 80 4.25 9.81 -40.62
N GLU A 81 3.39 8.94 -40.07
CA GLU A 81 1.94 9.05 -40.24
C GLU A 81 1.36 10.24 -39.44
N LYS A 82 1.87 10.54 -38.24
CA LYS A 82 1.48 11.71 -37.44
C LYS A 82 1.78 13.03 -38.18
N GLN A 83 2.89 13.11 -38.89
CA GLN A 83 3.25 14.30 -39.69
C GLN A 83 2.31 14.52 -40.89
N LYS A 84 1.73 13.44 -41.44
CA LYS A 84 0.82 13.48 -42.58
C LYS A 84 -0.65 13.48 -42.21
N LEU A 85 -0.95 13.36 -40.88
CA LEU A 85 -2.31 13.26 -40.40
C LEU A 85 -3.05 14.59 -40.53
N LEU A 86 -4.21 14.55 -41.20
CA LEU A 86 -5.24 15.57 -41.12
C LEU A 86 -6.42 15.02 -40.28
N LEU A 87 -6.63 15.61 -39.13
CA LEU A 87 -7.76 15.29 -38.28
C LEU A 87 -8.89 16.25 -38.57
N VAL A 88 -10.02 15.74 -39.00
CA VAL A 88 -11.20 16.54 -39.32
C VAL A 88 -12.33 16.24 -38.33
N THR A 89 -12.81 17.27 -37.70
CA THR A 89 -14.03 17.24 -36.89
C THR A 89 -15.13 18.03 -37.61
N ARG A 90 -16.34 17.97 -37.12
CA ARG A 90 -17.46 18.72 -37.73
C ARG A 90 -17.22 20.23 -37.77
N GLU A 91 -16.42 20.77 -36.86
CA GLU A 91 -16.20 22.20 -36.68
C GLU A 91 -14.88 22.68 -37.28
N LYS A 92 -13.82 21.85 -37.22
CA LYS A 92 -12.46 22.24 -37.59
C LYS A 92 -11.62 21.07 -38.12
N SER A 93 -10.55 21.41 -38.83
CA SER A 93 -9.50 20.48 -39.24
C SER A 93 -8.16 20.87 -38.61
N PHE A 94 -7.38 19.87 -38.22
CA PHE A 94 -6.08 20.04 -37.57
C PHE A 94 -5.01 19.27 -38.34
N SER A 95 -3.86 19.89 -38.50
CA SER A 95 -2.64 19.28 -39.05
C SER A 95 -1.47 19.50 -38.06
N ASN A 96 -0.35 18.85 -38.29
CA ASN A 96 0.83 18.94 -37.41
C ASN A 96 0.52 18.63 -35.94
N ILE A 97 -0.32 17.62 -35.71
CA ILE A 97 -0.81 17.25 -34.39
C ILE A 97 0.31 16.59 -33.61
N GLN A 98 0.58 17.10 -32.43
CA GLN A 98 1.59 16.58 -31.50
C GLN A 98 0.96 15.59 -30.52
N GLU A 99 -0.24 15.92 -30.01
CA GLU A 99 -0.93 15.14 -29.01
C GLU A 99 -2.44 15.28 -29.17
N ILE A 100 -3.18 14.20 -28.87
CA ILE A 100 -4.63 14.23 -28.68
C ILE A 100 -4.92 13.65 -27.29
N LYS A 101 -5.62 14.42 -26.48
CA LYS A 101 -5.98 14.02 -25.11
C LYS A 101 -7.43 14.34 -24.77
N LYS A 102 -7.90 13.79 -23.67
CA LYS A 102 -9.23 14.14 -23.14
C LYS A 102 -9.25 15.62 -22.78
N ALA A 103 -10.35 16.30 -23.07
CA ALA A 103 -10.52 17.69 -22.68
C ALA A 103 -10.51 17.80 -21.14
N GLY A 104 -9.54 18.54 -20.60
CA GLY A 104 -9.41 18.73 -19.16
C GLY A 104 -10.59 19.47 -18.58
N THR A 105 -10.96 19.14 -17.35
CA THR A 105 -11.97 19.82 -16.53
C THR A 105 -11.35 20.43 -15.29
N ILE A 106 -12.06 21.28 -14.55
CA ILE A 106 -11.58 21.81 -13.28
C ILE A 106 -11.19 20.68 -12.31
N ALA A 107 -11.94 19.56 -12.33
CA ALA A 107 -11.64 18.40 -11.50
C ALA A 107 -10.33 17.71 -11.89
N THR A 108 -9.97 17.68 -13.16
CA THR A 108 -8.68 17.10 -13.60
C THR A 108 -7.52 18.08 -13.41
N GLN A 109 -7.75 19.39 -13.47
CA GLN A 109 -6.71 20.41 -13.25
C GLN A 109 -6.17 20.43 -11.81
N ILE A 110 -6.94 19.96 -10.83
CA ILE A 110 -6.46 19.84 -9.43
C ILE A 110 -5.68 18.56 -9.15
N LYS A 111 -5.59 17.61 -10.10
CA LYS A 111 -4.83 16.35 -9.98
C LYS A 111 -3.38 16.53 -9.48
N PRO A 112 -2.61 17.58 -9.92
CA PRO A 112 -1.25 17.81 -9.43
C PRO A 112 -1.15 17.95 -7.91
N ILE A 113 -2.18 18.48 -7.23
CA ILE A 113 -2.22 18.57 -5.76
C ILE A 113 -2.16 17.17 -5.14
N GLY A 114 -2.93 16.24 -5.70
CA GLY A 114 -2.91 14.85 -5.27
C GLY A 114 -1.60 14.13 -5.60
N THR A 115 -1.03 14.43 -6.77
CA THR A 115 0.29 13.88 -7.15
C THR A 115 1.40 14.37 -6.21
N ILE A 116 1.39 15.64 -5.79
CA ILE A 116 2.31 16.17 -4.77
C ILE A 116 2.16 15.37 -3.48
N PHE A 117 0.93 15.09 -3.04
CA PHE A 117 0.70 14.28 -1.83
C PHE A 117 1.32 12.88 -1.95
N ILE A 118 1.15 12.18 -3.08
CA ILE A 118 1.79 10.88 -3.33
C ILE A 118 3.31 10.99 -3.34
N ASN A 119 3.87 12.02 -4.00
CA ASN A 119 5.31 12.24 -4.05
C ASN A 119 5.91 12.50 -2.66
N LEU A 120 5.19 13.21 -1.80
CA LEU A 120 5.61 13.42 -0.41
C LEU A 120 5.65 12.10 0.39
N LEU A 121 4.70 11.18 0.16
CA LEU A 121 4.73 9.84 0.77
C LEU A 121 5.91 9.03 0.24
N ASN A 122 6.13 9.04 -1.08
CA ASN A 122 7.25 8.35 -1.72
C ASN A 122 8.62 8.81 -1.19
N MET A 123 8.79 10.12 -0.95
CA MET A 123 10.03 10.71 -0.44
C MET A 123 10.46 10.10 0.91
N ILE A 124 9.50 9.71 1.75
CA ILE A 124 9.77 9.18 3.09
C ILE A 124 10.03 7.66 3.07
N ALA A 125 9.54 6.93 2.08
CA ALA A 125 9.53 5.48 2.07
C ALA A 125 10.92 4.87 2.34
N ILE A 126 11.93 5.25 1.56
CA ILE A 126 13.30 4.70 1.67
C ILE A 126 13.97 5.07 3.01
N PRO A 127 14.03 6.38 3.41
CA PRO A 127 14.63 6.75 4.68
C PRO A 127 13.98 6.10 5.90
N LEU A 128 12.65 6.01 5.92
CA LEU A 128 11.92 5.41 7.03
C LEU A 128 12.23 3.91 7.16
N VAL A 129 12.16 3.18 6.03
CA VAL A 129 12.42 1.74 6.01
C VAL A 129 13.85 1.43 6.45
N LEU A 130 14.82 2.16 5.91
CA LEU A 130 16.22 1.97 6.27
C LEU A 130 16.44 2.15 7.78
N ALA A 131 15.96 3.27 8.34
CA ALA A 131 16.18 3.61 9.75
C ALA A 131 15.43 2.65 10.67
N SER A 132 14.13 2.41 10.43
CA SER A 132 13.29 1.56 11.29
C SER A 132 13.77 0.10 11.30
N LEU A 133 14.21 -0.43 10.17
CA LEU A 133 14.77 -1.79 10.08
C LEU A 133 16.09 -1.93 10.85
N ILE A 134 17.01 -0.95 10.69
CA ILE A 134 18.28 -0.96 11.42
C ILE A 134 18.01 -0.96 12.93
N VAL A 135 17.15 -0.07 13.40
CA VAL A 135 16.79 0.02 14.83
C VAL A 135 16.06 -1.24 15.29
N GLY A 136 15.07 -1.72 14.53
CA GLY A 136 14.31 -2.92 14.86
C GLY A 136 15.20 -4.14 15.09
N VAL A 137 16.14 -4.40 14.18
CA VAL A 137 17.08 -5.52 14.30
C VAL A 137 18.10 -5.27 15.42
N ALA A 138 18.66 -4.06 15.52
CA ALA A 138 19.66 -3.73 16.53
C ALA A 138 19.09 -3.80 17.97
N SER A 139 17.80 -3.56 18.15
CA SER A 139 17.11 -3.61 19.44
C SER A 139 16.92 -5.03 19.98
N LEU A 140 17.17 -6.08 19.18
CA LEU A 140 17.07 -7.48 19.61
C LEU A 140 18.05 -7.89 20.72
N GLY A 141 19.04 -7.05 21.05
CA GLY A 141 19.86 -7.08 22.27
C GLY A 141 20.59 -8.39 22.54
N ASN A 142 20.94 -8.62 23.78
CA ASN A 142 21.87 -9.66 24.25
C ASN A 142 21.47 -11.10 23.87
N ILE A 143 22.15 -11.64 22.89
CA ILE A 143 21.84 -12.83 22.06
C ILE A 143 21.71 -14.14 22.86
N LYS A 144 22.38 -14.33 24.00
CA LYS A 144 22.51 -15.66 24.62
C LYS A 144 21.28 -16.14 25.41
N LYS A 145 20.58 -15.27 26.10
CA LYS A 145 19.37 -15.65 26.87
C LYS A 145 18.09 -15.44 26.06
N LEU A 146 18.12 -14.45 25.18
CA LEU A 146 17.05 -14.06 24.28
C LEU A 146 17.00 -14.88 22.98
N ALA A 147 18.11 -15.46 22.55
CA ALA A 147 18.21 -16.15 21.26
C ALA A 147 17.15 -17.25 21.08
N ARG A 148 16.83 -18.01 22.15
CA ARG A 148 15.83 -19.08 22.05
C ARG A 148 14.40 -18.52 21.97
N ILE A 149 14.04 -17.60 22.87
CA ILE A 149 12.69 -17.00 22.90
C ILE A 149 12.52 -16.08 21.70
N GLY A 150 13.49 -15.20 21.43
CA GLY A 150 13.49 -14.30 20.29
C GLY A 150 13.45 -15.04 18.95
N GLY A 151 14.28 -16.08 18.77
CA GLY A 151 14.28 -16.89 17.57
C GLY A 151 12.94 -17.59 17.30
N LYS A 152 12.33 -18.19 18.34
CA LYS A 152 10.98 -18.77 18.23
C LYS A 152 9.95 -17.70 17.88
N THR A 153 9.99 -16.54 18.53
CA THR A 153 9.05 -15.43 18.31
C THR A 153 9.13 -14.90 16.88
N ILE A 154 10.35 -14.59 16.41
CA ILE A 154 10.58 -14.11 15.04
C ILE A 154 10.17 -15.17 14.02
N GLY A 155 10.49 -16.44 14.26
CA GLY A 155 10.08 -17.53 13.37
C GLY A 155 8.57 -17.64 13.24
N ILE A 156 7.82 -17.50 14.35
CA ILE A 156 6.35 -17.50 14.32
C ILE A 156 5.83 -16.25 13.59
N TYR A 157 6.37 -15.05 13.85
CA TYR A 157 5.95 -13.83 13.17
C TYR A 157 6.18 -13.89 11.66
N ILE A 158 7.34 -14.37 11.20
CA ILE A 158 7.62 -14.58 9.77
C ILE A 158 6.60 -15.54 9.16
N LEU A 159 6.30 -16.64 9.84
CA LEU A 159 5.35 -17.64 9.36
C LEU A 159 3.93 -17.07 9.30
N THR A 160 3.45 -16.39 10.36
CA THR A 160 2.11 -15.82 10.39
C THR A 160 1.95 -14.70 9.37
N THR A 161 2.99 -13.88 9.16
CA THR A 161 2.99 -12.83 8.13
C THR A 161 2.94 -13.44 6.72
N ALA A 162 3.74 -14.49 6.44
CA ALA A 162 3.69 -15.18 5.17
C ALA A 162 2.30 -15.81 4.89
N VAL A 163 1.68 -16.39 5.92
CA VAL A 163 0.32 -16.90 5.82
C VAL A 163 -0.69 -15.77 5.61
N ALA A 164 -0.57 -14.66 6.33
CA ALA A 164 -1.46 -13.50 6.21
C ALA A 164 -1.48 -12.94 4.78
N ILE A 165 -0.31 -12.68 4.22
CA ILE A 165 -0.23 -12.15 2.85
C ILE A 165 -0.71 -13.18 1.82
N SER A 166 -0.43 -14.49 2.04
CA SER A 166 -0.92 -15.55 1.17
C SER A 166 -2.45 -15.60 1.17
N ILE A 167 -3.12 -15.44 2.34
CA ILE A 167 -4.58 -15.32 2.44
C ILE A 167 -5.04 -14.10 1.63
N GLY A 168 -4.38 -12.95 1.76
CA GLY A 168 -4.70 -11.74 1.01
C GLY A 168 -4.63 -11.94 -0.50
N LEU A 169 -3.55 -12.56 -0.99
CA LEU A 169 -3.35 -12.88 -2.42
C LEU A 169 -4.42 -13.88 -2.92
N ILE A 170 -4.68 -14.95 -2.17
CA ILE A 170 -5.69 -15.96 -2.53
C ILE A 170 -7.06 -15.31 -2.63
N LEU A 171 -7.49 -14.54 -1.63
CA LEU A 171 -8.78 -13.86 -1.65
C LEU A 171 -8.86 -12.82 -2.75
N GLY A 172 -7.79 -12.05 -2.99
CA GLY A 172 -7.71 -11.09 -4.08
C GLY A 172 -7.88 -11.74 -5.46
N ASN A 173 -7.30 -12.93 -5.65
CA ASN A 173 -7.45 -13.71 -6.88
C ASN A 173 -8.82 -14.39 -6.99
N LEU A 174 -9.45 -14.82 -5.89
CA LEU A 174 -10.76 -15.47 -5.90
C LEU A 174 -11.90 -14.47 -6.09
N ILE A 175 -11.91 -13.39 -5.33
CA ILE A 175 -12.97 -12.37 -5.34
C ILE A 175 -12.81 -11.42 -6.54
N GLN A 176 -11.57 -11.24 -7.01
CA GLN A 176 -11.22 -10.39 -8.14
C GLN A 176 -11.80 -8.96 -8.04
N PRO A 177 -11.54 -8.23 -6.92
CA PRO A 177 -12.20 -6.96 -6.64
C PRO A 177 -11.94 -5.89 -7.71
N GLY A 178 -10.77 -5.89 -8.36
CA GLY A 178 -10.43 -4.94 -9.42
C GLY A 178 -11.05 -5.27 -10.78
N LYS A 179 -11.50 -6.51 -11.01
CA LYS A 179 -12.19 -6.91 -12.25
C LYS A 179 -13.69 -6.57 -12.25
N GLN A 180 -14.20 -6.02 -11.15
CA GLN A 180 -15.60 -5.56 -11.08
C GLN A 180 -15.84 -4.25 -11.85
N LEU A 181 -14.80 -3.61 -12.37
CA LEU A 181 -14.91 -2.52 -13.33
C LEU A 181 -15.45 -3.03 -14.67
N ASN A 182 -16.30 -2.24 -15.32
CA ASN A 182 -16.68 -2.54 -16.68
C ASN A 182 -15.45 -2.49 -17.61
N GLN A 183 -15.54 -3.22 -18.71
CA GLN A 183 -14.42 -3.36 -19.66
C GLN A 183 -14.01 -2.00 -20.24
N GLN A 184 -14.95 -1.11 -20.51
CA GLN A 184 -14.68 0.19 -21.10
C GLN A 184 -13.86 1.08 -20.14
N THR A 185 -14.26 1.21 -18.86
CA THR A 185 -13.53 1.99 -17.85
C THR A 185 -12.13 1.42 -17.61
N ARG A 186 -12.00 0.09 -17.66
CA ARG A 186 -10.70 -0.59 -17.54
C ARG A 186 -9.77 -0.27 -18.72
N GLU A 187 -10.28 -0.33 -19.96
CA GLU A 187 -9.52 0.03 -21.17
C GLU A 187 -9.10 1.51 -21.14
N GLU A 188 -9.96 2.39 -20.62
CA GLU A 188 -9.64 3.79 -20.41
C GLU A 188 -8.50 4.00 -19.41
N LEU A 189 -8.51 3.28 -18.28
CA LEU A 189 -7.44 3.31 -17.29
C LEU A 189 -6.11 2.81 -17.88
N VAL A 190 -6.13 1.67 -18.56
CA VAL A 190 -4.94 1.11 -19.23
C VAL A 190 -4.36 2.07 -20.24
N SER A 191 -5.21 2.72 -21.06
CA SER A 191 -4.74 3.67 -22.05
C SER A 191 -4.17 4.96 -21.44
N ALA A 192 -4.77 5.44 -20.33
CA ALA A 192 -4.30 6.65 -19.64
C ALA A 192 -2.92 6.47 -18.99
N TYR A 193 -2.59 5.23 -18.58
CA TYR A 193 -1.33 4.88 -17.91
C TYR A 193 -0.49 3.89 -18.75
N GLN A 194 -0.61 3.97 -20.07
CA GLN A 194 0.00 3.01 -20.99
C GLN A 194 1.53 2.90 -20.83
N ALA A 195 2.22 3.99 -20.50
CA ALA A 195 3.68 3.98 -20.30
C ALA A 195 4.09 3.10 -19.10
N GLU A 196 3.40 3.24 -17.97
CA GLU A 196 3.67 2.46 -16.76
C GLU A 196 3.30 0.98 -16.95
N VAL A 197 2.16 0.72 -17.61
CA VAL A 197 1.71 -0.64 -17.94
C VAL A 197 2.66 -1.31 -18.95
N ALA A 198 3.12 -0.58 -19.97
CA ALA A 198 4.05 -1.10 -20.98
C ALA A 198 5.41 -1.49 -20.38
N GLN A 199 5.91 -0.72 -19.42
CA GLN A 199 7.14 -1.06 -18.69
C GLN A 199 7.00 -2.42 -17.99
N ARG A 200 5.84 -2.71 -17.41
CA ARG A 200 5.54 -4.00 -16.78
C ARG A 200 5.53 -5.15 -17.78
N VAL A 201 4.88 -4.94 -18.94
CA VAL A 201 4.76 -6.00 -19.97
C VAL A 201 6.13 -6.39 -20.54
N GLN A 202 7.05 -5.42 -20.65
CA GLN A 202 8.41 -5.69 -21.14
C GLN A 202 9.28 -6.43 -20.12
N THR A 203 9.03 -6.25 -18.82
CA THR A 203 9.73 -6.94 -17.73
C THR A 203 8.96 -8.19 -17.27
N LYS A 204 8.85 -9.22 -18.14
CA LYS A 204 8.43 -10.54 -17.66
C LYS A 204 9.44 -11.02 -16.63
N ILE A 205 9.05 -11.01 -15.36
CA ILE A 205 9.85 -11.59 -14.29
C ILE A 205 9.74 -13.10 -14.42
N GLU A 206 10.71 -13.74 -15.07
CA GLU A 206 10.92 -15.18 -14.90
C GLU A 206 11.42 -15.37 -13.47
N PHE A 207 10.56 -15.95 -12.63
CA PHE A 207 10.93 -16.20 -11.24
C PHE A 207 12.02 -17.29 -11.18
N ASN A 208 13.27 -16.84 -11.10
CA ASN A 208 14.38 -17.68 -10.77
C ASN A 208 14.79 -17.41 -9.33
N LEU A 209 14.57 -18.37 -8.44
CA LEU A 209 14.86 -18.23 -7.02
C LEU A 209 16.34 -17.87 -6.76
N ILE A 210 17.26 -18.44 -7.56
CA ILE A 210 18.70 -18.18 -7.43
C ILE A 210 19.00 -16.74 -7.77
N ASP A 211 18.47 -16.24 -8.89
CA ASP A 211 18.67 -14.86 -9.31
C ASP A 211 18.06 -13.87 -8.30
N GLN A 212 16.89 -14.18 -7.72
CA GLN A 212 16.31 -13.37 -6.67
C GLN A 212 17.19 -13.29 -5.41
N ILE A 213 17.76 -14.43 -4.98
CA ILE A 213 18.68 -14.46 -3.83
C ILE A 213 19.97 -13.69 -4.14
N VAL A 214 20.54 -13.87 -5.33
CA VAL A 214 21.76 -13.14 -5.73
C VAL A 214 21.49 -11.65 -5.83
N ASN A 215 20.37 -11.25 -6.43
CA ASN A 215 19.98 -9.85 -6.60
C ASN A 215 19.52 -9.19 -5.29
N LEU A 216 19.28 -9.95 -4.22
CA LEU A 216 18.99 -9.41 -2.89
C LEU A 216 20.17 -8.61 -2.33
N VAL A 217 21.41 -9.03 -2.68
CA VAL A 217 22.63 -8.38 -2.17
C VAL A 217 23.02 -7.19 -3.05
N PRO A 218 22.95 -5.94 -2.55
CA PRO A 218 23.30 -4.78 -3.34
C PRO A 218 24.82 -4.70 -3.60
N ARG A 219 25.21 -4.48 -4.84
CA ARG A 219 26.61 -4.11 -5.16
C ARG A 219 26.96 -2.70 -4.70
N ASN A 220 25.95 -1.82 -4.69
CA ASN A 220 26.08 -0.44 -4.23
C ASN A 220 24.74 0.00 -3.64
N ILE A 221 24.73 0.25 -2.33
CA ILE A 221 23.51 0.61 -1.60
C ILE A 221 22.94 1.98 -2.06
N PHE A 222 23.81 2.95 -2.37
CA PHE A 222 23.33 4.28 -2.83
C PHE A 222 22.65 4.16 -4.18
N LYS A 223 23.16 3.34 -5.08
CA LYS A 223 22.49 3.04 -6.36
C LYS A 223 21.15 2.34 -6.12
N ALA A 224 21.10 1.36 -5.23
CA ALA A 224 19.84 0.69 -4.86
C ALA A 224 18.81 1.67 -4.31
N MET A 225 19.23 2.67 -3.53
CA MET A 225 18.34 3.73 -3.02
C MET A 225 17.83 4.66 -4.14
N VAL A 226 18.69 5.08 -5.07
CA VAL A 226 18.31 5.91 -6.21
C VAL A 226 17.34 5.18 -7.13
N ASP A 227 17.61 3.91 -7.42
CA ASP A 227 16.79 3.06 -8.28
C ASP A 227 15.56 2.48 -7.55
N ALA A 228 15.37 2.84 -6.27
CA ALA A 228 14.31 2.34 -5.38
C ALA A 228 14.20 0.80 -5.33
N GLN A 229 15.35 0.10 -5.38
CA GLN A 229 15.41 -1.37 -5.30
C GLN A 229 15.23 -1.84 -3.86
N MET A 230 13.99 -1.91 -3.44
CA MET A 230 13.60 -2.04 -2.03
C MET A 230 14.11 -3.31 -1.36
N LEU A 231 14.11 -4.46 -2.05
CA LEU A 231 14.65 -5.71 -1.50
C LEU A 231 16.12 -5.57 -1.10
N GLN A 232 16.92 -4.89 -1.91
CA GLN A 232 18.32 -4.61 -1.62
C GLN A 232 18.51 -3.66 -0.44
N ILE A 233 17.67 -2.64 -0.34
CA ILE A 233 17.69 -1.67 0.78
C ILE A 233 17.32 -2.37 2.09
N VAL A 234 16.28 -3.20 2.09
CA VAL A 234 15.84 -3.99 3.23
C VAL A 234 16.95 -4.95 3.67
N PHE A 235 17.54 -5.72 2.74
CA PHE A 235 18.65 -6.62 3.04
C PHE A 235 19.82 -5.88 3.68
N PHE A 236 20.23 -4.75 3.12
CA PHE A 236 21.31 -3.94 3.68
C PHE A 236 20.97 -3.45 5.09
N ALA A 237 19.76 -2.96 5.32
CA ALA A 237 19.32 -2.49 6.64
C ALA A 237 19.35 -3.60 7.69
N LEU A 238 18.89 -4.81 7.33
CA LEU A 238 18.95 -6.00 8.19
C LEU A 238 20.41 -6.36 8.53
N MET A 239 21.30 -6.35 7.55
CA MET A 239 22.73 -6.65 7.75
C MET A 239 23.42 -5.61 8.63
N VAL A 240 23.11 -4.31 8.46
CA VAL A 240 23.65 -3.24 9.33
C VAL A 240 23.11 -3.41 10.76
N GLY A 241 21.80 -3.63 10.93
CA GLY A 241 21.18 -3.88 12.23
C GLY A 241 21.84 -5.08 12.94
N LEU A 242 22.04 -6.19 12.22
CA LEU A 242 22.74 -7.36 12.74
C LEU A 242 24.19 -7.04 13.13
N ALA A 243 24.94 -6.34 12.30
CA ALA A 243 26.32 -5.95 12.60
C ALA A 243 26.40 -5.09 13.87
N LEU A 244 25.45 -4.18 14.08
CA LEU A 244 25.36 -3.36 15.30
C LEU A 244 25.18 -4.21 16.57
N THR A 245 24.45 -5.33 16.50
CA THR A 245 24.31 -6.23 17.66
C THR A 245 25.60 -6.95 18.03
N MET A 246 26.58 -7.04 17.09
CA MET A 246 27.87 -7.68 17.30
C MET A 246 28.96 -6.72 17.81
N LEU A 247 28.69 -5.41 17.82
CA LEU A 247 29.61 -4.41 18.34
C LEU A 247 29.49 -4.25 19.86
N SER A 248 30.53 -3.71 20.48
CA SER A 248 30.44 -3.29 21.90
C SER A 248 29.41 -2.16 22.04
N GLN A 249 28.69 -2.15 23.17
CA GLN A 249 27.63 -1.19 23.44
C GLN A 249 28.06 0.27 23.26
N SER A 250 29.28 0.60 23.65
CA SER A 250 29.84 1.96 23.48
C SER A 250 29.95 2.41 22.02
N LYS A 251 30.08 1.47 21.08
CA LYS A 251 30.18 1.74 19.63
C LYS A 251 28.84 1.65 18.93
N SER A 252 27.97 0.70 19.32
CA SER A 252 26.67 0.49 18.69
C SER A 252 25.63 1.51 19.13
N GLU A 253 25.61 1.88 20.40
CA GLU A 253 24.59 2.75 20.99
C GLU A 253 24.48 4.13 20.31
N PRO A 254 25.56 4.86 19.99
CA PRO A 254 25.43 6.14 19.27
C PRO A 254 24.81 5.99 17.86
N VAL A 255 25.14 4.89 17.15
CA VAL A 255 24.62 4.64 15.81
C VAL A 255 23.14 4.26 15.88
N ILE A 256 22.75 3.41 16.84
CA ILE A 256 21.34 3.03 17.06
C ILE A 256 20.53 4.28 17.42
N LYS A 257 21.01 5.13 18.34
CA LYS A 257 20.34 6.40 18.70
C LYS A 257 20.20 7.36 17.51
N PHE A 258 21.17 7.39 16.61
CA PHE A 258 21.07 8.19 15.39
C PHE A 258 19.94 7.71 14.50
N PHE A 259 19.88 6.42 14.18
CA PHE A 259 18.81 5.88 13.36
C PHE A 259 17.44 5.90 14.04
N ASP A 260 17.37 5.75 15.35
CA ASP A 260 16.15 5.88 16.15
C ASP A 260 15.59 7.30 16.06
N GLY A 261 16.40 8.31 16.35
CA GLY A 261 16.01 9.71 16.18
C GLY A 261 15.69 10.08 14.73
N PHE A 262 16.38 9.50 13.75
CA PHE A 262 16.08 9.70 12.34
C PHE A 262 14.75 9.04 11.94
N SER A 263 14.46 7.83 12.44
CA SER A 263 13.16 7.17 12.26
C SER A 263 12.02 8.00 12.86
N ASP A 264 12.21 8.52 14.08
CA ASP A 264 11.24 9.42 14.73
C ASP A 264 10.99 10.69 13.92
N ALA A 265 12.04 11.28 13.32
CA ALA A 265 11.90 12.43 12.43
C ALA A 265 11.09 12.08 11.18
N MET A 266 11.32 10.91 10.58
CA MET A 266 10.52 10.43 9.42
C MET A 266 9.06 10.19 9.81
N ILE A 267 8.78 9.62 10.98
CA ILE A 267 7.42 9.44 11.50
C ILE A 267 6.73 10.81 11.66
N LYS A 268 7.44 11.83 12.18
CA LYS A 268 6.88 13.19 12.27
C LYS A 268 6.61 13.82 10.91
N LEU A 269 7.42 13.53 9.90
CA LEU A 269 7.14 13.94 8.51
C LEU A 269 5.88 13.24 7.97
N VAL A 270 5.70 11.95 8.24
CA VAL A 270 4.44 11.24 7.91
C VAL A 270 3.25 11.94 8.56
N ASP A 271 3.31 12.25 9.87
CA ASP A 271 2.26 12.96 10.58
C ASP A 271 1.92 14.31 9.93
N LEU A 272 2.93 15.06 9.47
CA LEU A 272 2.76 16.35 8.79
C LEU A 272 2.08 16.17 7.42
N ILE A 273 2.54 15.21 6.62
CA ILE A 273 1.99 14.90 5.31
C ILE A 273 0.56 14.40 5.44
N MET A 274 0.27 13.56 6.44
CA MET A 274 -1.10 13.07 6.67
C MET A 274 -2.10 14.19 7.02
N LYS A 275 -1.66 15.36 7.52
CA LYS A 275 -2.55 16.50 7.74
C LYS A 275 -3.10 17.08 6.44
N ILE A 276 -2.38 16.96 5.32
CA ILE A 276 -2.83 17.39 4.01
C ILE A 276 -3.53 16.27 3.22
N ALA A 277 -3.55 15.03 3.76
CA ALA A 277 -4.21 13.89 3.13
C ALA A 277 -5.68 14.16 2.71
N PRO A 278 -6.53 14.87 3.49
CA PRO A 278 -7.89 15.17 3.05
C PRO A 278 -7.94 15.94 1.73
N ILE A 279 -7.00 16.88 1.52
CA ILE A 279 -6.90 17.68 0.30
C ILE A 279 -6.35 16.83 -0.84
N GLY A 280 -5.30 16.04 -0.58
CA GLY A 280 -4.72 15.12 -1.56
C GLY A 280 -5.74 14.08 -2.06
N VAL A 281 -6.48 13.46 -1.14
CA VAL A 281 -7.54 12.50 -1.45
C VAL A 281 -8.68 13.17 -2.24
N PHE A 282 -9.14 14.35 -1.81
CA PHE A 282 -10.13 15.12 -2.56
C PHE A 282 -9.70 15.33 -4.01
N ALA A 283 -8.47 15.82 -4.23
CA ALA A 283 -7.95 16.12 -5.56
C ALA A 283 -7.82 14.87 -6.44
N LEU A 284 -7.29 13.77 -5.88
CA LEU A 284 -7.12 12.51 -6.60
C LEU A 284 -8.45 11.89 -6.98
N ILE A 285 -9.38 11.80 -6.03
CA ILE A 285 -10.71 11.20 -6.28
C ILE A 285 -11.53 12.07 -7.24
N SER A 286 -11.45 13.41 -7.11
CA SER A 286 -12.11 14.32 -8.05
C SER A 286 -11.64 14.07 -9.48
N ALA A 287 -10.32 14.00 -9.71
CA ALA A 287 -9.77 13.74 -11.02
C ALA A 287 -10.15 12.34 -11.53
N THR A 288 -10.05 11.32 -10.67
CA THR A 288 -10.36 9.93 -11.03
C THR A 288 -11.82 9.75 -11.40
N VAL A 289 -12.74 10.30 -10.60
CA VAL A 289 -14.19 10.22 -10.90
C VAL A 289 -14.54 11.04 -12.13
N ALA A 290 -13.89 12.19 -12.35
CA ALA A 290 -14.10 12.99 -13.55
C ALA A 290 -13.62 12.25 -14.82
N GLU A 291 -12.51 11.51 -14.74
CA GLU A 291 -11.93 10.77 -15.86
C GLU A 291 -12.66 9.45 -16.16
N PHE A 292 -13.08 8.71 -15.13
CA PHE A 292 -13.53 7.31 -15.25
C PHE A 292 -14.96 7.05 -14.73
N GLY A 293 -15.61 8.06 -14.13
CA GLY A 293 -16.96 7.93 -13.61
C GLY A 293 -17.04 7.32 -12.20
N PHE A 294 -18.28 7.20 -11.69
CA PHE A 294 -18.55 6.67 -10.35
C PHE A 294 -18.34 5.15 -10.21
N GLU A 295 -18.28 4.41 -11.31
CA GLU A 295 -18.13 2.95 -11.28
C GLU A 295 -16.86 2.50 -10.57
N ILE A 296 -15.80 3.32 -10.63
CA ILE A 296 -14.54 3.05 -9.95
C ILE A 296 -14.73 2.98 -8.41
N LEU A 297 -15.70 3.69 -7.86
CA LEU A 297 -16.00 3.63 -6.42
C LEU A 297 -16.71 2.33 -6.03
N GLY A 298 -17.46 1.70 -6.95
CA GLY A 298 -18.09 0.41 -6.72
C GLY A 298 -17.07 -0.71 -6.47
N THR A 299 -15.92 -0.63 -7.10
CA THR A 299 -14.84 -1.61 -6.91
C THR A 299 -14.23 -1.53 -5.52
N LEU A 300 -14.28 -0.35 -4.87
CA LEU A 300 -13.79 -0.16 -3.51
C LEU A 300 -14.60 -0.96 -2.48
N PHE A 301 -15.89 -1.17 -2.71
CA PHE A 301 -16.69 -2.03 -1.84
C PHE A 301 -16.15 -3.46 -1.83
N TRP A 302 -15.89 -4.03 -3.01
CA TRP A 302 -15.32 -5.38 -3.14
C TRP A 302 -13.90 -5.47 -2.59
N TYR A 303 -13.11 -4.42 -2.75
CA TYR A 303 -11.79 -4.31 -2.15
C TYR A 303 -11.84 -4.33 -0.62
N ILE A 304 -12.69 -3.47 0.00
CA ILE A 304 -12.91 -3.44 1.45
C ILE A 304 -13.39 -4.80 1.95
N PHE A 305 -14.38 -5.38 1.27
CA PHE A 305 -14.91 -6.70 1.62
C PHE A 305 -13.83 -7.78 1.60
N THR A 306 -12.98 -7.77 0.57
CA THR A 306 -11.86 -8.73 0.44
C THR A 306 -10.87 -8.59 1.60
N VAL A 307 -10.46 -7.35 1.92
CA VAL A 307 -9.53 -7.09 3.03
C VAL A 307 -10.13 -7.53 4.37
N LEU A 308 -11.35 -7.08 4.68
CA LEU A 308 -12.00 -7.41 5.95
C LEU A 308 -12.23 -8.91 6.11
N SER A 309 -12.65 -9.59 5.05
CA SER A 309 -12.80 -11.05 5.04
C SER A 309 -11.46 -11.75 5.32
N GLY A 310 -10.39 -11.28 4.69
CA GLY A 310 -9.04 -11.81 4.92
C GLY A 310 -8.57 -11.61 6.36
N LEU A 311 -8.74 -10.41 6.92
CA LEU A 311 -8.40 -10.11 8.32
C LEU A 311 -9.17 -10.98 9.31
N LEU A 312 -10.47 -11.21 9.06
CA LEU A 312 -11.30 -12.09 9.88
C LEU A 312 -10.83 -13.54 9.79
N ILE A 313 -10.59 -14.04 8.58
CA ILE A 313 -10.08 -15.40 8.36
C ILE A 313 -8.74 -15.58 9.08
N HIS A 314 -7.81 -14.66 8.92
CA HIS A 314 -6.51 -14.72 9.57
C HIS A 314 -6.65 -14.71 11.10
N THR A 315 -7.43 -13.77 11.64
CA THR A 315 -7.61 -13.62 13.08
C THR A 315 -8.30 -14.85 13.69
N ILE A 316 -9.35 -15.39 13.07
CA ILE A 316 -10.13 -16.49 13.64
C ILE A 316 -9.41 -17.83 13.46
N PHE A 317 -8.94 -18.12 12.23
CA PHE A 317 -8.40 -19.45 11.93
C PHE A 317 -6.90 -19.56 12.21
N VAL A 318 -6.10 -18.55 11.86
CA VAL A 318 -4.64 -18.61 12.08
C VAL A 318 -4.34 -18.35 13.56
N TYR A 319 -4.72 -17.22 14.11
CA TYR A 319 -4.47 -16.94 15.53
C TYR A 319 -5.31 -17.82 16.44
N GLY A 320 -6.59 -18.06 16.12
CA GLY A 320 -7.42 -18.98 16.88
C GLY A 320 -6.87 -20.40 16.91
N GLY A 321 -6.35 -20.89 15.77
CA GLY A 321 -5.64 -22.16 15.66
C GLY A 321 -4.34 -22.17 16.47
N LEU A 322 -3.51 -21.13 16.31
CA LEU A 322 -2.26 -20.97 17.04
C LEU A 322 -2.48 -21.03 18.56
N ILE A 323 -3.48 -20.29 19.07
CA ILE A 323 -3.85 -20.25 20.49
C ILE A 323 -4.35 -21.61 20.97
N LYS A 324 -5.22 -22.26 20.18
CA LYS A 324 -5.82 -23.55 20.57
C LYS A 324 -4.80 -24.69 20.59
N PHE A 325 -4.00 -24.83 19.53
CA PHE A 325 -3.11 -25.99 19.34
C PHE A 325 -1.75 -25.80 20.02
N PHE A 326 -1.16 -24.61 19.93
CA PHE A 326 0.17 -24.35 20.49
C PHE A 326 0.12 -23.61 21.83
N GLY A 327 -0.85 -22.71 22.02
CA GLY A 327 -1.10 -22.03 23.28
C GLY A 327 -1.82 -22.89 24.31
N GLN A 328 -2.48 -23.99 23.88
CA GLN A 328 -3.34 -24.84 24.72
C GLN A 328 -4.33 -24.03 25.57
N PHE A 329 -4.84 -22.95 24.96
CA PHE A 329 -5.71 -21.99 25.59
C PHE A 329 -7.03 -21.83 24.84
N SER A 330 -8.10 -21.44 25.53
CA SER A 330 -9.40 -21.23 24.89
C SER A 330 -9.39 -19.93 24.05
N PRO A 331 -9.63 -20.00 22.71
CA PRO A 331 -9.73 -18.80 21.90
C PRO A 331 -10.80 -17.82 22.40
N LYS A 332 -11.94 -18.30 22.90
CA LYS A 332 -13.01 -17.44 23.44
C LYS A 332 -12.52 -16.60 24.61
N ILE A 333 -11.79 -17.22 25.55
CA ILE A 333 -11.23 -16.53 26.72
C ILE A 333 -10.15 -15.55 26.26
N PHE A 334 -9.30 -15.96 25.31
CA PHE A 334 -8.26 -15.11 24.75
C PHE A 334 -8.85 -13.82 24.16
N PHE A 335 -9.79 -13.92 23.22
CA PHE A 335 -10.39 -12.75 22.57
C PHE A 335 -11.15 -11.86 23.56
N LYS A 336 -11.79 -12.45 24.59
CA LYS A 336 -12.42 -11.69 25.66
C LYS A 336 -11.38 -10.93 26.49
N GLY A 337 -10.26 -11.58 26.81
CA GLY A 337 -9.18 -11.00 27.61
C GLY A 337 -8.49 -9.80 26.96
N ILE A 338 -8.29 -9.81 25.62
CA ILE A 338 -7.62 -8.72 24.91
C ILE A 338 -8.57 -7.68 24.30
N ARG A 339 -9.89 -7.78 24.55
CA ARG A 339 -10.90 -6.90 23.93
C ARG A 339 -10.61 -5.41 24.16
N ARG A 340 -10.15 -5.04 25.36
CA ARG A 340 -9.79 -3.65 25.68
C ARG A 340 -8.65 -3.14 24.77
N ALA A 341 -7.61 -3.95 24.59
CA ALA A 341 -6.51 -3.65 23.68
C ALA A 341 -6.99 -3.53 22.21
N GLN A 342 -7.87 -4.44 21.75
CA GLN A 342 -8.45 -4.37 20.42
C GLN A 342 -9.23 -3.07 20.19
N LEU A 343 -10.01 -2.60 21.17
CA LEU A 343 -10.73 -1.32 21.08
C LEU A 343 -9.78 -0.12 21.00
N VAL A 344 -8.69 -0.12 21.77
CA VAL A 344 -7.67 0.93 21.70
C VAL A 344 -6.95 0.90 20.36
N ALA A 345 -6.58 -0.27 19.87
CA ALA A 345 -5.96 -0.43 18.54
C ALA A 345 -6.86 0.10 17.42
N PHE A 346 -8.15 -0.26 17.46
CA PHE A 346 -9.13 0.23 16.47
C PHE A 346 -9.24 1.74 16.48
N THR A 347 -9.26 2.38 17.66
CA THR A 347 -9.43 3.83 17.74
C THR A 347 -8.17 4.63 17.42
N THR A 348 -6.99 4.07 17.75
CA THR A 348 -5.70 4.76 17.55
C THR A 348 -5.05 4.46 16.21
N SER A 349 -5.31 3.29 15.61
CA SER A 349 -4.57 2.73 14.48
C SER A 349 -3.04 2.70 14.71
N SER A 350 -2.63 2.47 15.96
CA SER A 350 -1.22 2.44 16.35
C SER A 350 -0.94 1.30 17.31
N SER A 351 -0.12 0.33 16.89
CA SER A 351 0.33 -0.75 17.76
C SER A 351 1.16 -0.22 18.92
N ALA A 352 1.99 0.83 18.67
CA ALA A 352 2.78 1.47 19.73
C ALA A 352 1.90 2.13 20.81
N ALA A 353 0.90 2.90 20.40
CA ALA A 353 -0.03 3.53 21.34
C ALA A 353 -0.88 2.50 22.11
N THR A 354 -1.11 1.32 21.54
CA THR A 354 -1.87 0.23 22.15
C THR A 354 -1.02 -0.63 23.10
N LEU A 355 0.31 -0.61 22.93
CA LEU A 355 1.24 -1.50 23.61
C LEU A 355 1.03 -1.58 25.14
N PRO A 356 0.91 -0.47 25.91
CA PRO A 356 0.73 -0.57 27.36
C PRO A 356 -0.55 -1.31 27.75
N VAL A 357 -1.65 -1.07 27.02
CA VAL A 357 -2.94 -1.74 27.28
C VAL A 357 -2.90 -3.20 26.85
N ASN A 358 -2.18 -3.53 25.77
CA ASN A 358 -2.00 -4.91 25.35
C ASN A 358 -1.16 -5.71 26.35
N MET A 359 -0.12 -5.07 26.94
CA MET A 359 0.68 -5.67 28.03
C MET A 359 -0.20 -5.96 29.25
N GLU A 360 -0.95 -4.97 29.73
CA GLU A 360 -1.88 -5.10 30.85
C GLU A 360 -2.88 -6.25 30.62
N CYS A 361 -3.52 -6.29 29.43
CA CYS A 361 -4.46 -7.37 29.08
C CYS A 361 -3.78 -8.75 29.05
N CYS A 362 -2.56 -8.86 28.56
CA CYS A 362 -1.83 -10.12 28.51
C CYS A 362 -1.39 -10.59 29.89
N GLU A 363 -0.99 -9.68 30.76
CA GLU A 363 -0.54 -10.00 32.12
C GLU A 363 -1.73 -10.34 33.05
N GLU A 364 -2.73 -9.47 33.08
CA GLU A 364 -3.85 -9.58 34.04
C GLU A 364 -4.93 -10.57 33.57
N ASN A 365 -5.32 -10.53 32.29
CA ASN A 365 -6.44 -11.34 31.80
C ASN A 365 -6.02 -12.67 31.18
N LEU A 366 -4.76 -12.80 30.68
CA LEU A 366 -4.25 -14.04 30.09
C LEU A 366 -3.20 -14.74 30.98
N GLY A 367 -2.74 -14.12 32.06
CA GLY A 367 -1.77 -14.68 33.02
C GLY A 367 -0.37 -14.87 32.47
N ILE A 368 -0.03 -14.15 31.39
CA ILE A 368 1.29 -14.21 30.80
C ILE A 368 2.28 -13.47 31.70
N SER A 369 3.42 -14.10 32.01
CA SER A 369 4.41 -13.46 32.89
C SER A 369 4.95 -12.16 32.29
N LYS A 370 5.20 -11.17 33.18
CA LYS A 370 5.77 -9.87 32.80
C LYS A 370 7.09 -9.98 32.04
N SER A 371 7.90 -11.00 32.31
CA SER A 371 9.16 -11.24 31.61
C SER A 371 8.96 -11.57 30.11
N ILE A 372 7.84 -12.22 29.75
CA ILE A 372 7.48 -12.55 28.37
C ILE A 372 6.82 -11.32 27.69
N THR A 373 5.85 -10.69 28.36
CA THR A 373 5.13 -9.55 27.79
C THR A 373 6.04 -8.36 27.51
N SER A 374 6.92 -8.02 28.47
CA SER A 374 7.89 -6.91 28.33
C SER A 374 8.89 -7.12 27.19
N PHE A 375 9.09 -8.34 26.72
CA PHE A 375 9.98 -8.64 25.62
C PHE A 375 9.24 -8.82 24.28
N ILE A 376 8.20 -9.66 24.25
CA ILE A 376 7.56 -10.07 23.00
C ILE A 376 6.65 -8.99 22.46
N LEU A 377 5.87 -8.29 23.28
CA LEU A 377 4.90 -7.32 22.80
C LEU A 377 5.54 -6.06 22.18
N PRO A 378 6.63 -5.46 22.73
CA PRO A 378 7.34 -4.38 22.04
C PRO A 378 7.99 -4.84 20.72
N LEU A 379 8.52 -6.08 20.71
CA LEU A 379 9.09 -6.67 19.51
C LEU A 379 8.00 -6.89 18.45
N GLY A 380 6.86 -7.44 18.82
CA GLY A 380 5.71 -7.66 17.95
C GLY A 380 5.18 -6.35 17.38
N ALA A 381 5.04 -5.32 18.19
CA ALA A 381 4.57 -4.01 17.72
C ALA A 381 5.38 -3.45 16.53
N THR A 382 6.64 -3.87 16.37
CA THR A 382 7.53 -3.43 15.28
C THR A 382 7.76 -4.47 14.18
N ILE A 383 7.62 -5.77 14.48
CA ILE A 383 7.94 -6.85 13.54
C ILE A 383 6.67 -7.55 13.02
N ASN A 384 5.65 -7.67 13.86
CA ASN A 384 4.42 -8.38 13.52
C ASN A 384 3.37 -7.47 12.89
N MET A 385 3.37 -7.40 11.56
CA MET A 385 2.44 -6.56 10.80
C MET A 385 1.55 -7.41 9.87
N ASP A 386 1.00 -8.51 10.40
CA ASP A 386 0.21 -9.49 9.62
C ASP A 386 -1.01 -8.86 8.94
N GLY A 387 -1.75 -8.00 9.64
CA GLY A 387 -2.89 -7.30 9.07
C GLY A 387 -2.47 -6.33 7.95
N THR A 388 -1.31 -5.68 8.12
CA THR A 388 -0.75 -4.79 7.09
C THR A 388 -0.26 -5.58 5.88
N ALA A 389 0.43 -6.70 6.09
CA ALA A 389 0.91 -7.58 5.00
C ALA A 389 -0.27 -8.16 4.20
N LEU A 390 -1.32 -8.64 4.86
CA LEU A 390 -2.54 -9.14 4.21
C LEU A 390 -3.17 -8.06 3.33
N TYR A 391 -3.37 -6.86 3.89
CA TYR A 391 -3.88 -5.71 3.15
C TYR A 391 -3.04 -5.40 1.91
N GLN A 392 -1.73 -5.41 2.03
CA GLN A 392 -0.80 -5.13 0.94
C GLN A 392 -0.93 -6.17 -0.18
N GLY A 393 -1.10 -7.45 0.16
CA GLY A 393 -1.37 -8.51 -0.80
C GLY A 393 -2.67 -8.27 -1.59
N VAL A 394 -3.77 -7.96 -0.88
CA VAL A 394 -5.05 -7.63 -1.52
C VAL A 394 -4.95 -6.36 -2.37
N ALA A 395 -4.28 -5.32 -1.86
CA ALA A 395 -4.12 -4.05 -2.57
C ALA A 395 -3.31 -4.21 -3.87
N ALA A 396 -2.22 -4.98 -3.84
CA ALA A 396 -1.42 -5.26 -5.03
C ALA A 396 -2.23 -5.99 -6.10
N ILE A 397 -2.98 -7.03 -5.72
CA ILE A 397 -3.91 -7.74 -6.65
C ILE A 397 -5.00 -6.80 -7.15
N PHE A 398 -5.61 -6.01 -6.27
CA PHE A 398 -6.67 -5.07 -6.66
C PHE A 398 -6.17 -4.07 -7.70
N ILE A 399 -5.06 -3.40 -7.41
CA ILE A 399 -4.50 -2.38 -8.30
C ILE A 399 -4.07 -3.01 -9.64
N SER A 400 -3.40 -4.17 -9.62
CA SER A 400 -3.01 -4.87 -10.86
C SER A 400 -4.23 -5.20 -11.73
N GLN A 401 -5.31 -5.71 -11.12
CA GLN A 401 -6.55 -6.04 -11.82
C GLN A 401 -7.22 -4.80 -12.43
N VAL A 402 -7.25 -3.67 -11.70
CA VAL A 402 -7.80 -2.40 -12.19
C VAL A 402 -7.05 -1.93 -13.44
N PHE A 403 -5.73 -2.04 -13.45
CA PHE A 403 -4.89 -1.71 -14.61
C PHE A 403 -4.80 -2.82 -15.66
N GLY A 404 -5.60 -3.87 -15.55
CA GLY A 404 -5.60 -4.96 -16.52
C GLY A 404 -4.33 -5.81 -16.54
N MET A 405 -3.57 -5.79 -15.46
CA MET A 405 -2.31 -6.51 -15.31
C MET A 405 -2.56 -7.83 -14.57
N ASP A 406 -2.18 -8.96 -15.17
CA ASP A 406 -2.22 -10.25 -14.50
C ASP A 406 -0.88 -10.51 -13.82
N LEU A 407 -0.93 -10.75 -12.49
CA LEU A 407 0.25 -11.12 -11.72
C LEU A 407 0.52 -12.61 -11.87
N SER A 408 1.71 -12.95 -12.36
CA SER A 408 2.17 -14.33 -12.41
C SER A 408 2.35 -14.90 -11.00
N PHE A 409 2.46 -16.21 -10.88
CA PHE A 409 2.83 -16.85 -9.62
C PHE A 409 4.17 -16.34 -9.07
N GLY A 410 5.14 -16.09 -9.97
CA GLY A 410 6.44 -15.50 -9.61
C GLY A 410 6.29 -14.09 -9.00
N ASP A 411 5.46 -13.23 -9.58
CA ASP A 411 5.18 -11.90 -9.02
C ASP A 411 4.57 -11.99 -7.62
N GLN A 412 3.63 -12.94 -7.42
CA GLN A 412 3.01 -13.14 -6.11
C GLN A 412 4.00 -13.64 -5.07
N LEU A 413 4.96 -14.47 -5.44
CA LEU A 413 6.06 -14.86 -4.56
C LEU A 413 6.98 -13.67 -4.22
N VAL A 414 7.27 -12.79 -5.18
CA VAL A 414 8.02 -11.54 -4.92
C VAL A 414 7.25 -10.66 -3.94
N ILE A 415 5.92 -10.54 -4.10
CA ILE A 415 5.06 -9.79 -3.17
C ILE A 415 5.15 -10.39 -1.76
N ILE A 416 5.02 -11.72 -1.60
CA ILE A 416 5.12 -12.39 -0.30
C ILE A 416 6.47 -12.08 0.35
N PHE A 417 7.55 -12.30 -0.38
CA PHE A 417 8.90 -12.11 0.13
C PHE A 417 9.18 -10.65 0.52
N THR A 418 8.80 -9.70 -0.34
CA THR A 418 8.96 -8.26 -0.09
C THR A 418 8.15 -7.80 1.12
N ALA A 419 6.89 -8.25 1.24
CA ALA A 419 6.03 -7.86 2.35
C ALA A 419 6.51 -8.45 3.69
N VAL A 420 6.94 -9.70 3.72
CA VAL A 420 7.52 -10.32 4.92
C VAL A 420 8.76 -9.56 5.38
N LEU A 421 9.66 -9.21 4.47
CA LEU A 421 10.85 -8.43 4.81
C LEU A 421 10.48 -7.00 5.24
N ALA A 422 9.55 -6.34 4.55
CA ALA A 422 9.09 -5.02 4.89
C ALA A 422 8.37 -4.97 6.24
N SER A 423 7.66 -6.05 6.63
CA SER A 423 6.96 -6.11 7.91
C SER A 423 7.90 -6.03 9.11
N ILE A 424 9.14 -6.57 8.99
CA ILE A 424 10.14 -6.63 10.07
C ILE A 424 10.59 -5.24 10.58
N GLY A 425 10.33 -4.18 9.88
CA GLY A 425 10.76 -2.84 10.31
C GLY A 425 9.72 -1.77 10.04
N THR A 426 8.48 -2.16 9.91
CA THR A 426 7.38 -1.21 9.74
C THR A 426 7.15 -0.45 11.04
N ALA A 427 7.24 0.90 10.97
CA ALA A 427 6.94 1.73 12.12
C ALA A 427 5.48 1.53 12.58
N PRO A 428 5.24 1.35 13.90
CA PRO A 428 3.92 0.99 14.45
C PRO A 428 2.97 2.20 14.59
N VAL A 429 2.90 3.04 13.55
CA VAL A 429 2.14 4.30 13.54
C VAL A 429 1.16 4.36 12.35
N PRO A 430 0.09 5.16 12.45
CA PRO A 430 -0.93 5.26 11.42
C PRO A 430 -0.38 5.69 10.05
N GLY A 431 -0.90 5.09 8.98
CA GLY A 431 -0.61 5.48 7.58
C GLY A 431 0.66 4.87 6.98
N VAL A 432 1.52 4.22 7.76
CA VAL A 432 2.76 3.60 7.25
C VAL A 432 2.47 2.44 6.29
N GLY A 433 1.32 1.77 6.44
CA GLY A 433 0.91 0.69 5.54
C GLY A 433 0.87 1.08 4.06
N ILE A 434 0.47 2.32 3.74
CA ILE A 434 0.47 2.85 2.37
C ILE A 434 1.91 3.03 1.86
N ILE A 435 2.79 3.53 2.71
CA ILE A 435 4.21 3.74 2.36
C ILE A 435 4.87 2.40 2.04
N MET A 436 4.58 1.38 2.86
CA MET A 436 5.08 0.03 2.61
C MET A 436 4.45 -0.62 1.36
N LEU A 437 3.18 -0.30 1.05
CA LEU A 437 2.54 -0.74 -0.18
C LEU A 437 3.25 -0.21 -1.43
N LEU A 438 3.73 1.05 -1.42
CA LEU A 438 4.53 1.61 -2.52
C LEU A 438 5.74 0.74 -2.84
N ILE A 439 6.40 0.21 -1.80
CA ILE A 439 7.55 -0.69 -1.95
C ILE A 439 7.16 -1.95 -2.72
N ILE A 440 6.03 -2.54 -2.33
CA ILE A 440 5.53 -3.78 -2.95
C ILE A 440 5.13 -3.53 -4.40
N LEU A 441 4.39 -2.45 -4.68
CA LEU A 441 4.00 -2.12 -6.05
C LEU A 441 5.22 -1.94 -6.97
N LYS A 442 6.25 -1.24 -6.48
CA LYS A 442 7.52 -1.06 -7.21
C LYS A 442 8.23 -2.38 -7.49
N SER A 443 8.26 -3.31 -6.51
CA SER A 443 8.96 -4.59 -6.67
C SER A 443 8.38 -5.46 -7.78
N VAL A 444 7.11 -5.24 -8.15
CA VAL A 444 6.41 -5.98 -9.21
C VAL A 444 5.94 -5.06 -10.35
N HIS A 445 6.46 -3.83 -10.42
CA HIS A 445 6.20 -2.85 -11.48
C HIS A 445 4.70 -2.54 -11.68
N ILE A 446 3.93 -2.47 -10.61
CA ILE A 446 2.54 -2.01 -10.64
C ILE A 446 2.52 -0.48 -10.53
N PRO A 447 1.69 0.25 -11.32
CA PRO A 447 1.61 1.71 -11.26
C PRO A 447 1.24 2.22 -9.88
N GLU A 448 2.09 3.07 -9.29
CA GLU A 448 1.90 3.61 -7.93
C GLU A 448 0.69 4.53 -7.83
N ILE A 449 0.28 5.14 -8.94
CA ILE A 449 -0.90 6.00 -9.00
C ILE A 449 -2.18 5.26 -8.56
N GLY A 450 -2.21 3.93 -8.69
CA GLY A 450 -3.31 3.10 -8.22
C GLY A 450 -3.58 3.21 -6.71
N ILE A 451 -2.62 3.67 -5.92
CA ILE A 451 -2.83 3.98 -4.50
C ILE A 451 -3.89 5.06 -4.30
N ALA A 452 -4.01 6.00 -5.25
CA ALA A 452 -5.03 7.03 -5.20
C ALA A 452 -6.45 6.47 -5.01
N LEU A 453 -6.72 5.30 -5.61
CA LEU A 453 -8.03 4.64 -5.52
C LEU A 453 -8.37 4.20 -4.10
N ILE A 454 -7.40 3.67 -3.36
CA ILE A 454 -7.61 3.07 -2.04
C ILE A 454 -7.38 4.03 -0.87
N LEU A 455 -6.74 5.19 -1.10
CA LEU A 455 -6.42 6.18 -0.06
C LEU A 455 -7.63 6.62 0.76
N GLY A 456 -8.80 6.78 0.11
CA GLY A 456 -10.00 7.25 0.77
C GLY A 456 -10.56 6.28 1.81
N VAL A 457 -10.34 4.97 1.61
CA VAL A 457 -10.84 3.91 2.49
C VAL A 457 -9.75 3.35 3.41
N ASP A 458 -8.49 3.69 3.14
CA ASP A 458 -7.34 3.14 3.87
C ASP A 458 -7.43 3.36 5.37
N ARG A 459 -7.91 4.52 5.82
CA ARG A 459 -8.00 4.83 7.25
C ARG A 459 -8.87 3.84 8.03
N ILE A 460 -10.00 3.42 7.47
CA ILE A 460 -10.89 2.44 8.11
C ILE A 460 -10.20 1.07 8.14
N LEU A 461 -9.56 0.72 7.04
CA LEU A 461 -8.81 -0.53 6.94
C LEU A 461 -7.60 -0.54 7.87
N ASP A 462 -6.93 0.61 8.09
CA ASP A 462 -5.82 0.75 9.03
C ASP A 462 -6.25 0.47 10.48
N MET A 463 -7.43 0.93 10.88
CA MET A 463 -8.03 0.60 12.17
C MET A 463 -8.20 -0.92 12.35
N CYS A 464 -8.74 -1.60 11.32
CA CYS A 464 -8.95 -3.06 11.34
C CYS A 464 -7.62 -3.84 11.31
N ARG A 465 -6.66 -3.40 10.49
CA ARG A 465 -5.31 -4.01 10.38
C ARG A 465 -4.58 -3.96 11.72
N THR A 466 -4.65 -2.82 12.40
CA THR A 466 -4.00 -2.64 13.70
C THR A 466 -4.57 -3.58 14.75
N VAL A 467 -5.89 -3.81 14.74
CA VAL A 467 -6.52 -4.83 15.61
C VAL A 467 -5.94 -6.22 15.36
N THR A 468 -5.76 -6.59 14.10
CA THR A 468 -5.17 -7.88 13.72
C THR A 468 -3.70 -7.97 14.17
N ASN A 469 -2.89 -6.92 13.97
CA ASN A 469 -1.49 -6.89 14.37
C ASN A 469 -1.33 -7.12 15.87
N ILE A 470 -2.00 -6.32 16.72
CA ILE A 470 -1.87 -6.46 18.18
C ILE A 470 -2.48 -7.76 18.70
N THR A 471 -3.47 -8.32 18.02
CA THR A 471 -4.02 -9.64 18.34
C THR A 471 -2.97 -10.72 18.10
N GLY A 472 -2.20 -10.63 17.01
CA GLY A 472 -1.07 -11.49 16.73
C GLY A 472 0.04 -11.39 17.77
N ASP A 473 0.37 -10.16 18.22
CA ASP A 473 1.35 -9.92 19.27
C ASP A 473 0.97 -10.68 20.57
N ALA A 474 -0.28 -10.54 20.98
CA ALA A 474 -0.82 -11.22 22.16
C ALA A 474 -0.87 -12.75 21.98
N ALA A 475 -1.28 -13.23 20.79
CA ALA A 475 -1.36 -14.65 20.49
C ALA A 475 0.03 -15.33 20.52
N VAL A 476 1.03 -14.71 19.91
CA VAL A 476 2.40 -15.21 19.93
C VAL A 476 2.98 -15.15 21.34
N SER A 477 2.71 -14.08 22.10
CA SER A 477 3.12 -13.98 23.51
C SER A 477 2.56 -15.13 24.34
N LEU A 478 1.28 -15.49 24.15
CA LEU A 478 0.65 -16.62 24.84
C LEU A 478 1.30 -17.95 24.46
N VAL A 479 1.55 -18.19 23.18
CA VAL A 479 2.18 -19.43 22.70
C VAL A 479 3.60 -19.59 23.25
N ILE A 480 4.37 -18.52 23.25
CA ILE A 480 5.73 -18.54 23.81
C ILE A 480 5.68 -18.74 25.32
N ALA A 481 4.80 -18.03 26.03
CA ALA A 481 4.62 -18.20 27.47
C ALA A 481 4.27 -19.65 27.84
N GLN A 482 3.37 -20.28 27.07
CA GLN A 482 3.04 -21.70 27.23
C GLN A 482 4.26 -22.60 26.99
N SER A 483 5.02 -22.36 25.92
CA SER A 483 6.23 -23.16 25.58
C SER A 483 7.33 -23.05 26.65
N GLU A 484 7.39 -21.91 27.33
CA GLU A 484 8.37 -21.63 28.40
C GLU A 484 7.80 -21.88 29.82
N LYS A 485 6.56 -22.39 29.94
CA LYS A 485 5.84 -22.63 31.20
C LYS A 485 5.73 -21.38 32.10
N GLN A 486 5.46 -20.24 31.47
CA GLN A 486 5.37 -18.93 32.12
C GLN A 486 3.95 -18.34 32.02
N ILE A 487 2.94 -19.19 32.20
CA ILE A 487 1.54 -18.78 32.36
C ILE A 487 1.14 -19.03 33.82
N HIS A 488 0.65 -17.99 34.47
CA HIS A 488 0.08 -18.08 35.82
C HIS A 488 -1.40 -18.50 35.77
N LYS A 489 -1.87 -19.26 36.75
CA LYS A 489 -3.30 -19.56 36.86
C LYS A 489 -4.08 -18.26 37.10
N ILE A 490 -5.02 -17.96 36.21
CA ILE A 490 -5.97 -16.85 36.38
C ILE A 490 -7.22 -17.39 37.01
N ASP A 491 -7.76 -16.63 37.97
CA ASP A 491 -9.10 -16.89 38.47
C ASP A 491 -10.11 -16.38 37.42
N LEU A 492 -10.64 -17.30 36.61
CA LEU A 492 -11.58 -16.99 35.54
C LEU A 492 -13.00 -16.68 36.03
N SER A 493 -13.21 -16.56 37.33
CA SER A 493 -14.54 -16.30 37.93
C SER A 493 -15.00 -14.84 37.78
N GLU A 494 -14.08 -13.88 37.53
CA GLU A 494 -14.38 -12.45 37.35
C GLU A 494 -14.23 -11.94 35.90
N ALA A 495 -13.89 -12.79 34.94
CA ALA A 495 -13.63 -12.38 33.57
C ALA A 495 -14.91 -12.48 32.68
#